data_3fb40ab3e942fdba3919d4a0c8f7a03d
#
_entry.id   3fb40ab3e942fdba3919d4a0c8f7a03d
#
_cell.length_a   1.000
_cell.length_b   1.000
_cell.length_c   1.000
_cell.angle_alpha   90.00
_cell.angle_beta   90.00
_cell.angle_gamma   90.00
#
_symmetry.space_group_name_H-M   'P 1'
#
loop_
_entity.id
_entity.type
_entity.pdbx_description
1 polymer ?
#
loop_
_entity_poly.entity_id
_entity_poly.type
_entity_poly.pdbx_seq_one_letter_code
_entity_poly.pdbx_strand_id
1 'polypeptide(L)'
;SSPATVVAIGSILMPAMVKAGFPKRFGAGVITTSGALGILIPPSIVMVMYSVATNTSVGALFMAGVIPGIGLAMVLGGVTWYRAKTNNYPRMAKSSFAERFKAFRESAWGLLLIVIVMGGIYSGMFTPTEAAAMSAVYAFVVAVFVYKDLSLSDVPRVLLNSANMSAMLLYIITNAVLFSFIMTNEN
;
A
#
# COMPACT_ATOMS: atom_id res chain seq x y z
N SER A 1 2.04 -0.18 4.92
CA SER A 1 3.38 0.22 5.32
C SER A 1 4.31 0.24 4.11
N SER A 2 5.30 1.11 4.10
CA SER A 2 6.22 1.31 2.97
C SER A 2 6.90 0.01 2.49
N PRO A 3 7.48 -0.84 3.35
CA PRO A 3 8.08 -2.10 2.92
C PRO A 3 7.08 -3.06 2.27
N ALA A 4 5.89 -3.20 2.85
CA ALA A 4 4.87 -4.09 2.29
C ALA A 4 4.40 -3.60 0.91
N THR A 5 4.21 -2.29 0.74
CA THR A 5 3.84 -1.68 -0.54
C THR A 5 4.94 -1.91 -1.59
N VAL A 6 6.22 -1.68 -1.23
CA VAL A 6 7.34 -1.89 -2.14
C VAL A 6 7.45 -3.34 -2.58
N VAL A 7 7.29 -4.30 -1.66
CA VAL A 7 7.35 -5.73 -1.98
C VAL A 7 6.16 -6.14 -2.86
N ALA A 8 4.94 -5.79 -2.47
CA ALA A 8 3.73 -6.18 -3.21
C ALA A 8 3.68 -5.57 -4.61
N ILE A 9 3.85 -4.26 -4.72
CA ILE A 9 3.82 -3.55 -6.01
C ILE A 9 5.07 -3.87 -6.84
N GLY A 10 6.23 -3.93 -6.19
CA GLY A 10 7.51 -4.19 -6.85
C GLY A 10 7.59 -5.56 -7.50
N SER A 11 7.03 -6.59 -6.87
CA SER A 11 7.00 -7.94 -7.43
C SER A 11 6.23 -8.03 -8.76
N ILE A 12 5.24 -7.17 -8.95
CA ILE A 12 4.39 -7.12 -10.16
C ILE A 12 4.95 -6.10 -11.17
N LEU A 13 5.22 -4.87 -10.72
CA LEU A 13 5.59 -3.78 -11.62
C LEU A 13 7.02 -3.89 -12.14
N MET A 14 7.97 -4.39 -11.34
CA MET A 14 9.36 -4.46 -11.77
C MET A 14 9.56 -5.34 -13.00
N PRO A 15 9.05 -6.59 -13.06
CA PRO A 15 9.11 -7.41 -14.26
C PRO A 15 8.39 -6.77 -15.45
N ALA A 16 7.22 -6.16 -15.21
CA ALA A 16 6.45 -5.49 -16.26
C ALA A 16 7.20 -4.29 -16.85
N MET A 17 7.83 -3.45 -16.02
CA MET A 17 8.63 -2.31 -16.48
C MET A 17 9.85 -2.76 -17.28
N VAL A 18 10.57 -3.78 -16.82
CA VAL A 18 11.73 -4.33 -17.53
C VAL A 18 11.32 -4.92 -18.88
N LYS A 19 10.21 -5.67 -18.92
CA LYS A 19 9.65 -6.21 -20.17
C LYS A 19 9.23 -5.11 -21.13
N ALA A 20 8.73 -3.99 -20.63
CA ALA A 20 8.39 -2.81 -21.42
C ALA A 20 9.61 -1.99 -21.85
N GLY A 21 10.84 -2.39 -21.49
CA GLY A 21 12.08 -1.73 -21.90
C GLY A 21 12.57 -0.60 -20.98
N PHE A 22 12.00 -0.46 -19.79
CA PHE A 22 12.50 0.52 -18.82
C PHE A 22 13.81 0.02 -18.17
N PRO A 23 14.78 0.92 -17.90
CA PRO A 23 15.97 0.55 -17.14
C PRO A 23 15.62 0.04 -15.74
N LYS A 24 16.23 -1.06 -15.30
CA LYS A 24 16.01 -1.65 -13.96
C LYS A 24 16.22 -0.63 -12.84
N ARG A 25 17.26 0.21 -12.94
CA ARG A 25 17.55 1.27 -11.95
C ARG A 25 16.42 2.29 -11.83
N PHE A 26 15.82 2.66 -12.96
CA PHE A 26 14.70 3.59 -12.96
C PHE A 26 13.46 2.95 -12.32
N GLY A 27 13.12 1.72 -12.74
CA GLY A 27 12.01 0.98 -12.15
C GLY A 27 12.16 0.80 -10.63
N ALA A 28 13.33 0.37 -10.18
CA ALA A 28 13.63 0.22 -8.75
C ALA A 28 13.48 1.56 -8.00
N GLY A 29 14.02 2.65 -8.55
CA GLY A 29 13.89 3.98 -7.97
C GLY A 29 12.44 4.43 -7.82
N VAL A 30 11.63 4.29 -8.88
CA VAL A 30 10.20 4.65 -8.86
C VAL A 30 9.44 3.83 -7.81
N ILE A 31 9.63 2.50 -7.80
CA ILE A 31 8.94 1.61 -6.87
C ILE A 31 9.32 1.93 -5.43
N THR A 32 10.61 2.11 -5.14
CA THR A 32 11.10 2.41 -3.78
C THR A 32 10.60 3.76 -3.28
N THR A 33 10.69 4.82 -4.09
CA THR A 33 10.22 6.15 -3.69
C THR A 33 8.71 6.21 -3.56
N SER A 34 7.97 5.53 -4.44
CA SER A 34 6.51 5.44 -4.34
C SER A 34 6.04 4.66 -3.10
N GLY A 35 6.88 3.80 -2.55
CA GLY A 35 6.61 3.11 -1.28
C GLY A 35 6.38 4.07 -0.11
N ALA A 36 6.98 5.28 -0.15
CA ALA A 36 6.73 6.31 0.86
C ALA A 36 5.26 6.77 0.91
N LEU A 37 4.52 6.66 -0.20
CA LEU A 37 3.08 6.95 -0.23
C LEU A 37 2.27 6.02 0.68
N GLY A 38 2.73 4.79 0.89
CA GLY A 38 2.10 3.84 1.82
C GLY A 38 2.17 4.24 3.29
N ILE A 39 2.92 5.28 3.64
CA ILE A 39 2.92 5.89 4.98
C ILE A 39 1.83 6.95 5.10
N LEU A 40 1.61 7.74 4.04
CA LEU A 40 0.71 8.89 4.03
C LEU A 40 -0.70 8.55 3.56
N ILE A 41 -0.82 7.65 2.58
CA ILE A 41 -2.15 7.29 2.04
C ILE A 41 -2.75 6.17 2.90
N PRO A 42 -3.92 6.41 3.50
CA PRO A 42 -4.59 5.40 4.33
C PRO A 42 -5.03 4.14 3.55
N PRO A 43 -5.13 2.99 4.21
CA PRO A 43 -4.77 2.73 5.62
C PRO A 43 -3.25 2.58 5.83
N SER A 44 -2.72 3.17 6.90
CA SER A 44 -1.29 3.19 7.21
C SER A 44 -1.01 2.70 8.62
N ILE A 45 -0.19 1.66 8.76
CA ILE A 45 0.24 1.13 10.06
C ILE A 45 1.00 2.19 10.87
N VAL A 46 1.82 3.00 10.19
CA VAL A 46 2.59 4.07 10.85
C VAL A 46 1.66 5.11 11.49
N MET A 47 0.58 5.49 10.78
CA MET A 47 -0.42 6.41 11.34
C MET A 47 -1.17 5.79 12.51
N VAL A 48 -1.48 4.49 12.47
CA VAL A 48 -2.09 3.79 13.60
C VAL A 48 -1.17 3.81 14.81
N MET A 49 0.12 3.51 14.63
CA MET A 49 1.10 3.56 15.72
C MET A 49 1.30 4.98 16.27
N TYR A 50 1.32 5.97 15.39
CA TYR A 50 1.37 7.38 15.81
C TYR A 50 0.14 7.77 16.62
N SER A 51 -1.05 7.31 16.22
CA SER A 51 -2.29 7.50 16.97
C SER A 51 -2.18 6.97 18.41
N VAL A 52 -1.64 5.76 18.57
CA VAL A 52 -1.44 5.14 19.90
C VAL A 52 -0.45 5.95 20.74
N ALA A 53 0.65 6.39 20.15
CA ALA A 53 1.69 7.16 20.87
C ALA A 53 1.23 8.57 21.28
N THR A 54 0.34 9.19 20.50
CA THR A 54 -0.10 10.58 20.70
C THR A 54 -1.52 10.71 21.23
N ASN A 55 -2.23 9.58 21.45
CA ASN A 55 -3.66 9.55 21.78
C ASN A 55 -4.54 10.34 20.80
N THR A 56 -4.16 10.37 19.51
CA THR A 56 -4.90 11.05 18.45
C THR A 56 -5.79 10.04 17.71
N SER A 57 -6.97 10.47 17.25
CA SER A 57 -7.87 9.59 16.48
C SER A 57 -7.22 9.07 15.20
N VAL A 58 -7.25 7.74 14.98
CA VAL A 58 -6.77 7.11 13.75
C VAL A 58 -7.51 7.64 12.53
N GLY A 59 -8.83 7.82 12.61
CA GLY A 59 -9.65 8.36 11.53
C GLY A 59 -9.24 9.80 11.17
N ALA A 60 -8.96 10.64 12.17
CA ALA A 60 -8.49 12.02 11.95
C ALA A 60 -7.11 12.04 11.28
N LEU A 61 -6.19 11.16 11.69
CA LEU A 61 -4.87 11.02 11.06
C LEU A 61 -4.98 10.52 9.61
N PHE A 62 -5.86 9.57 9.35
CA PHE A 62 -6.12 9.09 8.00
C PHE A 62 -6.65 10.19 7.09
N MET A 63 -7.60 11.00 7.58
CA MET A 63 -8.08 12.18 6.85
C MET A 63 -6.98 13.20 6.57
N ALA A 64 -6.17 13.50 7.59
CA ALA A 64 -5.06 14.45 7.46
C ALA A 64 -4.00 13.99 6.46
N GLY A 65 -3.80 12.68 6.30
CA GLY A 65 -2.82 12.09 5.38
C GLY A 65 -3.21 12.16 3.89
N VAL A 66 -4.50 12.28 3.58
CA VAL A 66 -4.98 12.24 2.18
C VAL A 66 -4.41 13.37 1.34
N ILE A 67 -4.50 14.62 1.82
CA ILE A 67 -4.05 15.79 1.04
C ILE A 67 -2.53 15.78 0.82
N PRO A 68 -1.68 15.59 1.86
CA PRO A 68 -0.23 15.46 1.66
C PRO A 68 0.13 14.25 0.80
N GLY A 69 -0.58 13.13 0.96
CA GLY A 69 -0.38 11.92 0.17
C GLY A 69 -0.63 12.15 -1.32
N ILE A 70 -1.73 12.81 -1.68
CA ILE A 70 -2.01 13.20 -3.07
C ILE A 70 -0.95 14.17 -3.58
N GLY A 71 -0.57 15.17 -2.79
CA GLY A 71 0.48 16.13 -3.14
C GLY A 71 1.80 15.43 -3.46
N LEU A 72 2.24 14.52 -2.59
CA LEU A 72 3.44 13.72 -2.82
C LEU A 72 3.31 12.83 -4.06
N ALA A 73 2.15 12.19 -4.27
CA ALA A 73 1.90 11.38 -5.45
C ALA A 73 2.01 12.19 -6.76
N MET A 74 1.48 13.42 -6.77
CA MET A 74 1.60 14.32 -7.92
C MET A 74 3.05 14.73 -8.19
N VAL A 75 3.82 15.06 -7.15
CA VAL A 75 5.24 15.41 -7.28
C VAL A 75 6.05 14.22 -7.81
N LEU A 76 5.90 13.03 -7.21
CA LEU A 76 6.58 11.82 -7.66
C LEU A 76 6.18 11.43 -9.08
N GLY A 77 4.89 11.53 -9.41
CA GLY A 77 4.38 11.31 -10.76
C GLY A 77 4.95 12.29 -11.76
N GLY A 78 5.03 13.57 -11.41
CA GLY A 78 5.62 14.63 -12.24
C GLY A 78 7.10 14.40 -12.51
N VAL A 79 7.88 14.08 -11.48
CA VAL A 79 9.31 13.74 -11.61
C VAL A 79 9.50 12.50 -12.47
N THR A 80 8.71 11.46 -12.23
CA THR A 80 8.75 10.20 -13.01
C THR A 80 8.44 10.46 -14.48
N TRP A 81 7.39 11.21 -14.76
CA TRP A 81 7.00 11.62 -16.12
C TRP A 81 8.09 12.42 -16.80
N TYR A 82 8.64 13.44 -16.12
CA TYR A 82 9.72 14.27 -16.63
C TYR A 82 10.96 13.43 -17.01
N ARG A 83 11.38 12.56 -16.09
CA ARG A 83 12.52 11.65 -16.30
C ARG A 83 12.27 10.68 -17.47
N ALA A 84 11.08 10.12 -17.54
CA ALA A 84 10.71 9.20 -18.64
C ALA A 84 10.69 9.92 -19.99
N LYS A 85 10.21 11.16 -20.03
CA LYS A 85 10.19 11.98 -21.26
C LYS A 85 11.61 12.39 -21.69
N THR A 86 12.44 12.86 -20.75
CA THR A 86 13.79 13.34 -21.04
C THR A 86 14.71 12.21 -21.51
N ASN A 87 14.56 11.01 -20.97
CA ASN A 87 15.37 9.85 -21.36
C ASN A 87 14.74 9.02 -22.50
N ASN A 88 13.67 9.50 -23.11
CA ASN A 88 12.97 8.82 -24.23
C ASN A 88 12.64 7.35 -23.91
N TYR A 89 12.13 7.08 -22.70
CA TYR A 89 11.75 5.71 -22.35
C TYR A 89 10.57 5.22 -23.19
N PRO A 90 10.52 3.93 -23.49
CA PRO A 90 9.52 3.37 -24.40
C PRO A 90 8.11 3.62 -23.86
N ARG A 91 7.17 3.88 -24.79
CA ARG A 91 5.76 4.06 -24.48
C ARG A 91 4.97 2.88 -25.03
N MET A 92 4.09 2.35 -24.23
CA MET A 92 3.12 1.35 -24.70
C MET A 92 2.08 2.02 -25.62
N ALA A 93 1.48 1.22 -26.48
CA ALA A 93 0.37 1.67 -27.34
C ALA A 93 -0.78 2.20 -26.46
N LYS A 94 -1.50 3.19 -26.99
CA LYS A 94 -2.67 3.73 -26.27
C LYS A 94 -3.77 2.68 -26.21
N SER A 95 -4.22 2.35 -25.00
CA SER A 95 -5.36 1.46 -24.79
C SER A 95 -6.65 2.13 -25.27
N SER A 96 -7.53 1.34 -25.87
CA SER A 96 -8.88 1.77 -26.24
C SER A 96 -9.75 2.02 -25.01
N PHE A 97 -10.85 2.75 -25.18
CA PHE A 97 -11.78 2.97 -24.07
C PHE A 97 -12.39 1.66 -23.57
N ALA A 98 -12.70 0.72 -24.48
CA ALA A 98 -13.23 -0.59 -24.14
C ALA A 98 -12.25 -1.41 -23.28
N GLU A 99 -10.96 -1.40 -23.60
CA GLU A 99 -9.92 -2.07 -22.80
C GLU A 99 -9.79 -1.46 -21.41
N ARG A 100 -9.85 -0.13 -21.30
CA ARG A 100 -9.81 0.55 -20.00
C ARG A 100 -11.02 0.22 -19.14
N PHE A 101 -12.21 0.20 -19.73
CA PHE A 101 -13.44 -0.17 -19.03
C PHE A 101 -13.42 -1.63 -18.58
N LYS A 102 -12.91 -2.52 -19.43
CA LYS A 102 -12.72 -3.94 -19.10
C LYS A 102 -11.78 -4.10 -17.90
N ALA A 103 -10.60 -3.44 -17.96
CA ALA A 103 -9.62 -3.47 -16.87
C ALA A 103 -10.20 -2.89 -15.56
N PHE A 104 -10.96 -1.79 -15.63
CA PHE A 104 -11.66 -1.24 -14.46
C PHE A 104 -12.65 -2.24 -13.86
N ARG A 105 -13.45 -2.91 -14.67
CA ARG A 105 -14.42 -3.93 -14.21
C ARG A 105 -13.71 -5.14 -13.59
N GLU A 106 -12.62 -5.57 -14.17
CA GLU A 106 -11.81 -6.67 -13.64
C GLU A 106 -11.16 -6.30 -12.29
N SER A 107 -10.75 -5.03 -12.11
CA SER A 107 -10.18 -4.54 -10.86
C SER A 107 -11.21 -4.08 -9.83
N ALA A 108 -12.51 -4.07 -10.18
CA ALA A 108 -13.57 -3.49 -9.34
C ALA A 108 -13.64 -4.12 -7.94
N TRP A 109 -13.45 -5.42 -7.83
CA TRP A 109 -13.43 -6.11 -6.54
C TRP A 109 -12.28 -5.65 -5.64
N GLY A 110 -11.09 -5.44 -6.21
CA GLY A 110 -9.97 -4.89 -5.46
C GLY A 110 -10.19 -3.43 -5.05
N LEU A 111 -10.75 -2.60 -5.93
CA LEU A 111 -11.08 -1.21 -5.63
C LEU A 111 -12.19 -1.09 -4.57
N LEU A 112 -13.15 -2.02 -4.57
CA LEU A 112 -14.23 -2.06 -3.59
C LEU A 112 -13.69 -2.26 -2.16
N LEU A 113 -12.58 -2.99 -1.99
CA LEU A 113 -11.93 -3.13 -0.70
C LEU A 113 -11.56 -1.77 -0.08
N ILE A 114 -11.00 -0.88 -0.90
CA ILE A 114 -10.63 0.48 -0.45
C ILE A 114 -11.88 1.23 0.01
N VAL A 115 -12.95 1.14 -0.77
CA VAL A 115 -14.23 1.80 -0.44
C VAL A 115 -14.83 1.26 0.86
N ILE A 116 -14.80 -0.06 1.06
CA ILE A 116 -15.29 -0.70 2.30
C ILE A 116 -14.49 -0.22 3.51
N VAL A 117 -13.16 -0.28 3.44
CA VAL A 117 -12.31 0.08 4.58
C VAL A 117 -12.42 1.58 4.89
N MET A 118 -12.19 2.43 3.90
CA MET A 118 -12.19 3.88 4.13
C MET A 118 -13.60 4.40 4.41
N GLY A 119 -14.59 3.93 3.66
CA GLY A 119 -15.98 4.29 3.87
C GLY A 119 -16.49 3.84 5.25
N GLY A 120 -16.16 2.64 5.68
CA GLY A 120 -16.52 2.11 6.99
C GLY A 120 -15.91 2.90 8.16
N ILE A 121 -14.62 3.26 8.05
CA ILE A 121 -13.93 4.06 9.07
C ILE A 121 -14.49 5.50 9.10
N TYR A 122 -14.64 6.15 7.96
CA TYR A 122 -15.09 7.55 7.91
C TYR A 122 -16.57 7.73 8.25
N SER A 123 -17.41 6.73 7.96
CA SER A 123 -18.81 6.74 8.38
C SER A 123 -19.00 6.43 9.89
N GLY A 124 -17.93 5.99 10.57
CA GLY A 124 -18.00 5.56 11.97
C GLY A 124 -18.63 4.17 12.16
N MET A 125 -18.88 3.44 11.09
CA MET A 125 -19.41 2.06 11.17
C MET A 125 -18.39 1.07 11.69
N PHE A 126 -17.12 1.28 11.39
CA PHE A 126 -16.03 0.39 11.80
C PHE A 126 -14.93 1.18 12.51
N THR A 127 -14.40 0.59 13.56
CA THR A 127 -13.09 0.97 14.06
C THR A 127 -12.00 0.53 13.06
N PRO A 128 -10.80 1.12 13.09
CA PRO A 128 -9.70 0.70 12.22
C PRO A 128 -9.35 -0.78 12.34
N THR A 129 -9.47 -1.36 13.55
CA THR A 129 -9.22 -2.79 13.79
C THR A 129 -10.30 -3.67 13.15
N GLU A 130 -11.56 -3.30 13.28
CA GLU A 130 -12.68 -4.01 12.64
C GLU A 130 -12.57 -3.91 11.11
N ALA A 131 -12.25 -2.73 10.58
CA ALA A 131 -12.01 -2.54 9.15
C ALA A 131 -10.87 -3.41 8.64
N ALA A 132 -9.77 -3.56 9.41
CA ALA A 132 -8.67 -4.45 9.08
C ALA A 132 -9.10 -5.92 9.05
N ALA A 133 -9.86 -6.38 10.04
CA ALA A 133 -10.41 -7.74 10.08
C ALA A 133 -11.34 -8.01 8.89
N MET A 134 -12.27 -7.09 8.62
CA MET A 134 -13.18 -7.18 7.47
C MET A 134 -12.43 -7.19 6.15
N SER A 135 -11.37 -6.39 6.02
CA SER A 135 -10.54 -6.37 4.81
C SER A 135 -9.82 -7.69 4.56
N ALA A 136 -9.33 -8.35 5.62
CA ALA A 136 -8.68 -9.64 5.50
C ALA A 136 -9.65 -10.73 5.03
N VAL A 137 -10.85 -10.78 5.62
CA VAL A 137 -11.91 -11.72 5.21
C VAL A 137 -12.36 -11.44 3.76
N TYR A 138 -12.59 -10.17 3.43
CA TYR A 138 -12.98 -9.78 2.07
C TYR A 138 -11.90 -10.16 1.04
N ALA A 139 -10.63 -9.82 1.32
CA ALA A 139 -9.52 -10.15 0.43
C ALA A 139 -9.38 -11.67 0.22
N PHE A 140 -9.54 -12.46 1.30
CA PHE A 140 -9.56 -13.91 1.22
C PHE A 140 -10.67 -14.43 0.29
N VAL A 141 -11.91 -13.95 0.49
CA VAL A 141 -13.07 -14.36 -0.33
C VAL A 141 -12.84 -14.00 -1.81
N VAL A 142 -12.38 -12.78 -2.08
CA VAL A 142 -12.14 -12.32 -3.45
C VAL A 142 -11.00 -13.10 -4.11
N ALA A 143 -9.88 -13.31 -3.42
CA ALA A 143 -8.74 -14.04 -3.98
C ALA A 143 -9.04 -15.51 -4.28
N VAL A 144 -9.78 -16.19 -3.38
CA VAL A 144 -10.05 -17.63 -3.51
C VAL A 144 -11.24 -17.91 -4.43
N PHE A 145 -12.34 -17.16 -4.27
CA PHE A 145 -13.62 -17.53 -4.92
C PHE A 145 -13.94 -16.68 -6.16
N VAL A 146 -13.51 -15.42 -6.19
CA VAL A 146 -13.82 -14.51 -7.31
C VAL A 146 -12.70 -14.53 -8.36
N TYR A 147 -11.48 -14.18 -7.98
CA TYR A 147 -10.35 -14.18 -8.90
C TYR A 147 -9.74 -15.56 -9.10
N LYS A 148 -9.87 -16.44 -8.10
CA LYS A 148 -9.31 -17.80 -8.11
C LYS A 148 -7.79 -17.81 -8.29
N ASP A 149 -7.12 -16.74 -7.85
CA ASP A 149 -5.68 -16.58 -7.92
C ASP A 149 -4.96 -17.29 -6.75
N LEU A 150 -5.71 -17.62 -5.70
CA LEU A 150 -5.21 -18.28 -4.49
C LEU A 150 -5.95 -19.59 -4.28
N SER A 151 -5.22 -20.71 -4.22
CA SER A 151 -5.81 -21.99 -3.83
C SER A 151 -5.91 -22.10 -2.31
N LEU A 152 -6.86 -22.88 -1.80
CA LEU A 152 -7.01 -23.11 -0.37
C LEU A 152 -5.75 -23.75 0.26
N SER A 153 -4.99 -24.52 -0.51
CA SER A 153 -3.71 -25.10 -0.09
C SER A 153 -2.59 -24.06 0.13
N ASP A 154 -2.69 -22.88 -0.52
CA ASP A 154 -1.71 -21.80 -0.39
C ASP A 154 -2.01 -20.86 0.78
N VAL A 155 -3.24 -20.91 1.32
CA VAL A 155 -3.68 -20.03 2.42
C VAL A 155 -2.77 -20.10 3.64
N PRO A 156 -2.34 -21.28 4.14
CA PRO A 156 -1.42 -21.36 5.28
C PRO A 156 -0.09 -20.63 5.02
N ARG A 157 0.43 -20.72 3.80
CA ARG A 157 1.66 -20.03 3.41
C ARG A 157 1.46 -18.51 3.42
N VAL A 158 0.33 -18.02 2.89
CA VAL A 158 0.01 -16.58 2.89
C VAL A 158 -0.13 -16.06 4.30
N LEU A 159 -0.84 -16.80 5.17
CA LEU A 159 -0.99 -16.44 6.58
C LEU A 159 0.37 -16.39 7.30
N LEU A 160 1.23 -17.39 7.09
CA LEU A 160 2.56 -17.43 7.69
C LEU A 160 3.43 -16.25 7.23
N ASN A 161 3.40 -15.94 5.92
CA ASN A 161 4.14 -14.81 5.37
C ASN A 161 3.62 -13.47 5.94
N SER A 162 2.31 -13.32 6.08
CA SER A 162 1.69 -12.14 6.68
C SER A 162 2.04 -12.01 8.16
N ALA A 163 2.03 -13.11 8.91
CA ALA A 163 2.43 -13.16 10.30
C ALA A 163 3.90 -12.77 10.49
N ASN A 164 4.80 -13.31 9.67
CA ASN A 164 6.22 -12.97 9.69
C ASN A 164 6.47 -11.48 9.40
N MET A 165 5.76 -10.91 8.41
CA MET A 165 5.86 -9.48 8.10
C MET A 165 5.33 -8.62 9.25
N SER A 166 4.21 -9.00 9.84
CA SER A 166 3.65 -8.30 11.01
C SER A 166 4.58 -8.38 12.22
N ALA A 167 5.16 -9.54 12.50
CA ALA A 167 6.13 -9.74 13.57
C ALA A 167 7.38 -8.86 13.38
N MET A 168 7.91 -8.80 12.15
CA MET A 168 9.04 -7.93 11.82
C MET A 168 8.72 -6.45 12.09
N LEU A 169 7.54 -5.98 11.68
CA LEU A 169 7.13 -4.59 11.91
C LEU A 169 6.94 -4.28 13.38
N LEU A 170 6.30 -5.18 14.13
CA LEU A 170 6.13 -5.02 15.58
C LEU A 170 7.47 -5.02 16.32
N TYR A 171 8.41 -5.86 15.90
CA TYR A 171 9.74 -5.89 16.48
C TYR A 171 10.50 -4.57 16.25
N ILE A 172 10.43 -4.01 15.04
CA ILE A 172 11.04 -2.69 14.73
C ILE A 172 10.41 -1.60 15.60
N ILE A 173 9.09 -1.58 15.73
CA ILE A 173 8.38 -0.58 16.53
C ILE A 173 8.75 -0.71 18.01
N THR A 174 8.78 -1.91 18.54
CA THR A 174 9.16 -2.18 19.94
C THR A 174 10.57 -1.66 20.22
N ASN A 175 11.54 -1.94 19.35
CA ASN A 175 12.90 -1.43 19.51
C ASN A 175 12.97 0.10 19.41
N ALA A 176 12.18 0.72 18.52
CA ALA A 176 12.11 2.18 18.41
C ALA A 176 11.54 2.83 19.67
N VAL A 177 10.49 2.25 20.26
CA VAL A 177 9.89 2.72 21.53
C VAL A 177 10.87 2.55 22.68
N LEU A 178 11.55 1.40 22.77
CA LEU A 178 12.58 1.16 23.78
C LEU A 178 13.73 2.16 23.67
N PHE A 179 14.21 2.40 22.45
CA PHE A 179 15.26 3.38 22.20
C PHE A 179 14.82 4.80 22.63
N SER A 180 13.61 5.20 22.25
CA SER A 180 13.04 6.50 22.68
C SER A 180 12.93 6.61 24.19
N PHE A 181 12.52 5.55 24.87
CA PHE A 181 12.44 5.50 26.34
C PHE A 181 13.81 5.68 26.99
N ILE A 182 14.83 4.97 26.52
CA ILE A 182 16.20 5.10 27.02
C ILE A 182 16.71 6.52 26.81
N MET A 183 16.57 7.07 25.59
CA MET A 183 17.02 8.44 25.28
C MET A 183 16.34 9.51 26.14
N THR A 184 15.11 9.28 26.54
CA THR A 184 14.36 10.23 27.37
C THR A 184 14.77 10.15 28.85
N ASN A 185 15.18 8.97 29.33
CA ASN A 185 15.53 8.77 30.74
C ASN A 185 17.03 8.98 31.02
N GLU A 186 17.89 8.96 30.02
CA GLU A 186 19.35 9.17 30.15
C GLU A 186 19.77 10.66 30.00
N ASN A 187 18.83 11.56 29.72
CA ASN A 187 19.00 13.01 29.74
C ASN A 187 18.36 13.54 31.05
#